data_d700dfe597dd8c207e555c9aa5067495
#
_entry.id   d700dfe597dd8c207e555c9aa5067495
#
_cell.length_a   1.000
_cell.length_b   1.000
_cell.length_c   1.000
_cell.angle_alpha   90.00
_cell.angle_beta   90.00
_cell.angle_gamma   90.00
#
_symmetry.space_group_name_H-M   'P 1'
#
loop_
_entity.id
_entity.type
_entity.pdbx_description
1 polymer ?
#
loop_
_entity_poly.entity_id
_entity_poly.type
_entity_poly.pdbx_seq_one_letter_code
_entity_poly.pdbx_strand_id
1 'polypeptide(L)'
;MLAYTYEENGKFVLKEKEKPTLQSEDDAIVRVTLASICSSDLHIKHGAVPRAVPGITVGHEMVGIVEETGRRVTKVKPGDRVTVNVETFCGECFFCKNGFVNNCTDQNGGWALGCRIDGGQAEYVRVPYAEQGLNKIPDSVTDEAALFVGDVLATGFLGGADFRDRRRGYGRHYRRRTYGNLYAFVRDA
;
A
#
# COMPACT_ATOMS: atom_id res chain seq x y z
N MET A 1 -0.08 -16.28 -13.20
CA MET A 1 -0.89 -15.93 -12.03
C MET A 1 -2.14 -15.14 -12.41
N LEU A 2 -3.21 -15.27 -11.65
CA LEU A 2 -4.38 -14.41 -11.83
C LEU A 2 -4.12 -13.02 -11.25
N ALA A 3 -4.58 -11.99 -11.97
CA ALA A 3 -4.44 -10.59 -11.57
C ALA A 3 -5.62 -9.74 -12.04
N TYR A 4 -6.07 -8.83 -11.20
CA TYR A 4 -7.12 -7.86 -11.53
C TYR A 4 -6.48 -6.60 -12.10
N THR A 5 -6.66 -6.37 -13.38
CA THR A 5 -5.86 -5.41 -14.17
C THR A 5 -6.72 -4.24 -14.62
N TYR A 6 -6.17 -3.04 -14.49
CA TYR A 6 -6.75 -1.82 -15.05
C TYR A 6 -6.49 -1.76 -16.55
N GLU A 7 -7.56 -1.68 -17.31
CA GLU A 7 -7.52 -1.42 -18.75
C GLU A 7 -7.94 0.03 -19.04
N GLU A 8 -7.67 0.49 -20.23
CA GLU A 8 -8.14 1.82 -20.66
C GLU A 8 -9.65 1.97 -20.47
N ASN A 9 -10.09 3.22 -20.33
CA ASN A 9 -11.51 3.58 -20.20
C ASN A 9 -12.21 3.02 -18.94
N GLY A 10 -11.50 2.88 -17.85
CA GLY A 10 -12.07 2.52 -16.57
C GLY A 10 -12.50 1.07 -16.45
N LYS A 11 -12.03 0.19 -17.30
CA LYS A 11 -12.30 -1.24 -17.21
C LYS A 11 -11.30 -1.93 -16.30
N PHE A 12 -11.79 -2.76 -15.40
CA PHE A 12 -10.99 -3.67 -14.61
C PHE A 12 -11.31 -5.11 -15.04
N VAL A 13 -10.28 -5.87 -15.39
CA VAL A 13 -10.44 -7.22 -15.97
C VAL A 13 -9.56 -8.20 -15.21
N LEU A 14 -10.13 -9.35 -14.83
CA LEU A 14 -9.37 -10.48 -14.33
C LEU A 14 -8.71 -11.19 -15.51
N LYS A 15 -7.39 -11.30 -15.48
CA LYS A 15 -6.61 -12.01 -16.52
C LYS A 15 -5.37 -12.69 -15.97
N GLU A 16 -4.82 -13.57 -16.76
CA GLU A 16 -3.52 -14.17 -16.46
C GLU A 16 -2.38 -13.21 -16.79
N LYS A 17 -1.43 -13.10 -15.86
CA LYS A 17 -0.15 -12.39 -16.01
C LYS A 17 1.00 -13.32 -15.60
N GLU A 18 2.21 -12.99 -16.03
CA GLU A 18 3.41 -13.65 -15.53
C GLU A 18 3.59 -13.37 -14.03
N LYS A 19 4.13 -14.33 -13.28
CA LYS A 19 4.52 -14.12 -11.89
C LYS A 19 5.65 -13.09 -11.84
N PRO A 20 5.57 -12.05 -10.97
CA PRO A 20 6.63 -11.06 -10.89
C PRO A 20 7.94 -11.69 -10.40
N THR A 21 9.05 -11.11 -10.85
CA THR A 21 10.41 -11.44 -10.41
C THR A 21 11.07 -10.26 -9.73
N LEU A 22 12.12 -10.50 -8.94
CA LEU A 22 12.94 -9.43 -8.38
C LEU A 22 13.57 -8.61 -9.51
N GLN A 23 13.48 -7.29 -9.41
CA GLN A 23 14.11 -6.35 -10.35
C GLN A 23 15.27 -5.60 -9.70
N SER A 24 15.40 -5.70 -8.38
CA SER A 24 16.45 -5.07 -7.58
C SER A 24 16.77 -5.95 -6.37
N GLU A 25 17.96 -5.75 -5.82
CA GLU A 25 18.38 -6.35 -4.55
C GLU A 25 17.56 -5.84 -3.34
N ASP A 26 16.79 -4.77 -3.51
CA ASP A 26 15.92 -4.18 -2.48
C ASP A 26 14.47 -4.67 -2.56
N ASP A 27 14.14 -5.50 -3.54
CA ASP A 27 12.79 -5.98 -3.78
C ASP A 27 12.46 -7.21 -2.94
N ALA A 28 11.17 -7.45 -2.74
CA ALA A 28 10.65 -8.76 -2.34
C ALA A 28 9.47 -9.16 -3.23
N ILE A 29 9.26 -10.47 -3.35
CA ILE A 29 8.04 -11.05 -3.91
C ILE A 29 7.19 -11.54 -2.75
N VAL A 30 5.94 -11.11 -2.72
CA VAL A 30 4.96 -11.51 -1.72
C VAL A 30 3.85 -12.30 -2.40
N ARG A 31 3.58 -13.50 -1.89
CA ARG A 31 2.38 -14.26 -2.23
C ARG A 31 1.23 -13.70 -1.41
N VAL A 32 0.28 -13.07 -2.08
CA VAL A 32 -0.86 -12.39 -1.44
C VAL A 32 -1.81 -13.42 -0.87
N THR A 33 -2.17 -13.27 0.41
CA THR A 33 -3.18 -14.10 1.09
C THR A 33 -4.52 -13.40 1.21
N LEU A 34 -4.48 -12.05 1.33
CA LEU A 34 -5.68 -11.23 1.41
C LEU A 34 -5.39 -9.83 0.86
N ALA A 35 -6.32 -9.28 0.09
CA ALA A 35 -6.27 -7.91 -0.43
C ALA A 35 -7.64 -7.25 -0.27
N SER A 36 -7.66 -5.92 -0.19
CA SER A 36 -8.88 -5.13 -0.16
C SER A 36 -9.02 -4.21 -1.37
N ILE A 37 -10.23 -3.71 -1.57
CA ILE A 37 -10.54 -2.67 -2.56
C ILE A 37 -10.62 -1.34 -1.82
N CYS A 38 -9.78 -0.39 -2.21
CA CYS A 38 -9.79 0.98 -1.70
C CYS A 38 -10.67 1.89 -2.58
N SER A 39 -11.15 2.99 -2.02
CA SER A 39 -11.79 4.04 -2.81
C SER A 39 -10.88 4.64 -3.88
N SER A 40 -9.56 4.57 -3.70
CA SER A 40 -8.56 4.98 -4.69
C SER A 40 -8.64 4.14 -5.97
N ASP A 41 -8.99 2.85 -5.89
CA ASP A 41 -9.21 2.00 -7.06
C ASP A 41 -10.41 2.49 -7.88
N LEU A 42 -11.48 2.97 -7.20
CA LEU A 42 -12.62 3.60 -7.86
C LEU A 42 -12.25 4.92 -8.53
N HIS A 43 -11.34 5.70 -7.94
CA HIS A 43 -10.82 6.91 -8.57
C HIS A 43 -10.04 6.60 -9.84
N ILE A 44 -9.23 5.53 -9.85
CA ILE A 44 -8.57 5.03 -11.07
C ILE A 44 -9.63 4.64 -12.10
N LYS A 45 -10.62 3.85 -11.70
CA LYS A 45 -11.71 3.40 -12.57
C LYS A 45 -12.45 4.56 -13.25
N HIS A 46 -12.66 5.66 -12.54
CA HIS A 46 -13.35 6.84 -13.04
C HIS A 46 -12.45 7.85 -13.76
N GLY A 47 -11.17 7.50 -14.01
CA GLY A 47 -10.22 8.38 -14.70
C GLY A 47 -9.76 9.60 -13.90
N ALA A 48 -10.03 9.61 -12.58
CA ALA A 48 -9.66 10.73 -11.71
C ALA A 48 -8.18 10.69 -11.26
N VAL A 49 -7.42 9.67 -11.64
CA VAL A 49 -5.99 9.51 -11.35
C VAL A 49 -5.20 9.51 -12.65
N PRO A 50 -4.76 10.68 -13.17
CA PRO A 50 -4.11 10.78 -14.48
C PRO A 50 -2.79 10.01 -14.59
N ARG A 51 -2.13 9.70 -13.46
CA ARG A 51 -0.87 8.94 -13.40
C ARG A 51 -1.06 7.42 -13.37
N ALA A 52 -2.29 6.93 -13.28
CA ALA A 52 -2.56 5.49 -13.33
C ALA A 52 -2.22 4.95 -14.74
N VAL A 53 -1.48 3.86 -14.76
CA VAL A 53 -0.97 3.26 -16.01
C VAL A 53 -1.89 2.11 -16.43
N PRO A 54 -2.47 2.13 -17.65
CA PRO A 54 -3.20 0.99 -18.16
C PRO A 54 -2.32 -0.27 -18.27
N GLY A 55 -2.92 -1.44 -18.04
CA GLY A 55 -2.23 -2.74 -18.06
C GLY A 55 -1.64 -3.17 -16.71
N ILE A 56 -1.61 -2.30 -15.70
CA ILE A 56 -1.13 -2.67 -14.37
C ILE A 56 -2.16 -3.48 -13.59
N THR A 57 -1.68 -4.31 -12.69
CA THR A 57 -2.50 -4.91 -11.63
C THR A 57 -2.87 -3.85 -10.62
N VAL A 58 -4.13 -3.72 -10.25
CA VAL A 58 -4.60 -2.74 -9.26
C VAL A 58 -4.40 -3.24 -7.83
N GLY A 59 -4.74 -2.37 -6.86
CA GLY A 59 -4.70 -2.68 -5.42
C GLY A 59 -3.37 -2.34 -4.75
N HIS A 60 -3.48 -1.70 -3.60
CA HIS A 60 -2.34 -1.26 -2.78
C HIS A 60 -2.50 -1.63 -1.30
N GLU A 61 -3.59 -2.28 -0.93
CA GLU A 61 -3.85 -2.80 0.41
C GLU A 61 -3.81 -4.32 0.36
N MET A 62 -2.79 -4.93 0.96
CA MET A 62 -2.62 -6.37 0.98
C MET A 62 -1.78 -6.87 2.14
N VAL A 63 -1.98 -8.12 2.48
CA VAL A 63 -1.12 -8.93 3.34
C VAL A 63 -0.76 -10.21 2.61
N GLY A 64 0.32 -10.84 3.01
CA GLY A 64 0.77 -12.07 2.38
C GLY A 64 1.96 -12.72 3.07
N ILE A 65 2.53 -13.68 2.36
CA ILE A 65 3.70 -14.43 2.80
C ILE A 65 4.85 -14.09 1.86
N VAL A 66 5.99 -13.71 2.42
CA VAL A 66 7.21 -13.46 1.65
C VAL A 66 7.61 -14.75 0.93
N GLU A 67 7.73 -14.69 -0.38
CA GLU A 67 8.15 -15.81 -1.24
C GLU A 67 9.65 -15.75 -1.51
N GLU A 68 10.15 -14.55 -1.84
CA GLU A 68 11.54 -14.30 -2.22
C GLU A 68 11.96 -12.90 -1.79
N THR A 69 13.24 -12.70 -1.46
CA THR A 69 13.82 -11.40 -1.13
C THR A 69 15.12 -11.17 -1.88
N GLY A 70 15.36 -9.92 -2.27
CA GLY A 70 16.67 -9.47 -2.71
C GLY A 70 17.67 -9.43 -1.55
N ARG A 71 18.96 -9.41 -1.86
CA ARG A 71 20.05 -9.56 -0.87
C ARG A 71 20.17 -8.42 0.14
N ARG A 72 19.60 -7.25 -0.15
CA ARG A 72 19.60 -6.11 0.76
C ARG A 72 18.39 -6.05 1.69
N VAL A 73 17.46 -6.97 1.52
CA VAL A 73 16.30 -7.09 2.41
C VAL A 73 16.66 -7.98 3.59
N THR A 74 16.74 -7.41 4.78
CA THR A 74 17.19 -8.09 6.00
C THR A 74 16.10 -8.22 7.07
N LYS A 75 15.11 -7.33 7.05
CA LYS A 75 14.01 -7.23 8.03
C LYS A 75 13.04 -8.41 7.95
N VAL A 76 12.87 -8.97 6.76
CA VAL A 76 11.96 -10.09 6.48
C VAL A 76 12.68 -11.17 5.69
N LYS A 77 12.15 -12.40 5.72
CA LYS A 77 12.69 -13.56 5.00
C LYS A 77 11.55 -14.38 4.39
N PRO A 78 11.83 -15.25 3.41
CA PRO A 78 10.85 -16.20 2.90
C PRO A 78 10.14 -16.98 4.01
N GLY A 79 8.80 -17.05 3.91
CA GLY A 79 7.91 -17.65 4.91
C GLY A 79 7.35 -16.68 5.95
N ASP A 80 7.89 -15.47 6.10
CA ASP A 80 7.34 -14.47 7.02
C ASP A 80 5.98 -13.96 6.52
N ARG A 81 5.00 -13.85 7.44
CA ARG A 81 3.74 -13.14 7.20
C ARG A 81 3.96 -11.64 7.30
N VAL A 82 3.49 -10.90 6.30
CA VAL A 82 3.76 -9.45 6.21
C VAL A 82 2.54 -8.65 5.79
N THR A 83 2.43 -7.42 6.28
CA THR A 83 1.64 -6.36 5.68
C THR A 83 2.53 -5.53 4.76
N VAL A 84 1.96 -5.07 3.65
CA VAL A 84 2.64 -4.23 2.66
C VAL A 84 2.22 -2.78 2.86
N ASN A 85 3.18 -1.86 2.94
CA ASN A 85 2.87 -0.43 2.96
C ASN A 85 2.30 0.01 1.61
N VAL A 86 1.26 0.81 1.66
CA VAL A 86 0.66 1.42 0.46
C VAL A 86 1.66 2.34 -0.26
N GLU A 87 2.46 3.06 0.49
CA GLU A 87 3.51 3.92 -0.03
C GLU A 87 4.85 3.18 0.00
N THR A 88 5.44 2.97 -1.17
CA THR A 88 6.83 2.53 -1.30
C THR A 88 7.75 3.75 -1.38
N PHE A 89 9.01 3.66 -0.93
CA PHE A 89 9.90 4.82 -0.94
C PHE A 89 11.38 4.44 -0.86
N CYS A 90 12.22 5.21 -1.54
CA CYS A 90 13.65 4.90 -1.67
C CYS A 90 14.46 5.17 -0.39
N GLY A 91 13.96 5.99 0.55
CA GLY A 91 14.69 6.37 1.77
C GLY A 91 15.80 7.43 1.58
N GLU A 92 16.18 7.76 0.35
CA GLU A 92 17.38 8.55 0.06
C GLU A 92 17.10 9.94 -0.54
N CYS A 93 15.97 10.14 -1.21
CA CYS A 93 15.64 11.43 -1.81
C CYS A 93 15.35 12.50 -0.75
N PHE A 94 15.31 13.75 -1.17
CA PHE A 94 15.01 14.89 -0.29
C PHE A 94 13.73 14.67 0.54
N PHE A 95 12.66 14.24 -0.10
CA PHE A 95 11.39 14.05 0.60
C PHE A 95 11.46 12.92 1.63
N CYS A 96 12.06 11.78 1.28
CA CYS A 96 12.21 10.66 2.21
C CYS A 96 13.05 11.04 3.44
N LYS A 97 14.17 11.74 3.25
CA LYS A 97 15.05 12.21 4.34
C LYS A 97 14.38 13.23 5.27
N ASN A 98 13.33 13.90 4.80
CA ASN A 98 12.56 14.86 5.58
C ASN A 98 11.22 14.30 6.09
N GLY A 99 10.97 12.98 5.98
CA GLY A 99 9.77 12.32 6.49
C GLY A 99 8.53 12.42 5.60
N PHE A 100 8.66 12.97 4.37
CA PHE A 100 7.56 13.08 3.41
C PHE A 100 7.63 11.96 2.37
N VAL A 101 7.60 10.70 2.82
CA VAL A 101 7.81 9.51 1.98
C VAL A 101 6.78 9.36 0.85
N ASN A 102 5.57 9.84 1.06
CA ASN A 102 4.51 9.91 0.04
C ASN A 102 4.87 10.78 -1.17
N ASN A 103 5.82 11.71 -1.01
CA ASN A 103 6.35 12.56 -2.08
C ASN A 103 7.68 12.03 -2.65
N CYS A 104 8.02 10.77 -2.42
CA CYS A 104 9.22 10.16 -2.97
C CYS A 104 9.29 10.38 -4.48
N THR A 105 10.45 10.84 -4.96
CA THR A 105 10.67 11.18 -6.38
C THR A 105 11.14 9.99 -7.22
N ASP A 106 11.38 8.84 -6.60
CA ASP A 106 11.72 7.62 -7.33
C ASP A 106 10.53 7.10 -8.12
N GLN A 107 10.80 6.44 -9.27
CA GLN A 107 9.75 5.89 -10.13
C GLN A 107 8.87 4.84 -9.45
N ASN A 108 9.44 4.08 -8.48
CA ASN A 108 8.74 3.10 -7.67
C ASN A 108 8.29 3.67 -6.32
N GLY A 109 8.42 4.99 -6.09
CA GLY A 109 8.15 5.63 -4.81
C GLY A 109 6.81 6.35 -4.75
N GLY A 110 6.38 6.70 -3.53
CA GLY A 110 5.04 7.23 -3.28
C GLY A 110 3.96 6.19 -3.57
N TRP A 111 2.77 6.61 -3.92
CA TRP A 111 1.72 5.68 -4.36
C TRP A 111 2.06 5.12 -5.73
N ALA A 112 2.90 4.08 -5.77
CA ALA A 112 3.31 3.37 -6.98
C ALA A 112 2.51 2.07 -7.17
N LEU A 113 2.42 1.23 -6.13
CA LEU A 113 1.69 -0.04 -6.17
C LEU A 113 0.22 0.17 -6.54
N GLY A 114 -0.25 -0.59 -7.51
CA GLY A 114 -1.63 -0.54 -8.00
C GLY A 114 -2.02 0.77 -8.74
N CYS A 115 -1.02 1.62 -9.05
CA CYS A 115 -1.23 2.87 -9.76
C CYS A 115 -0.26 3.04 -10.94
N ARG A 116 1.05 2.90 -10.72
CA ARG A 116 2.09 3.05 -11.76
C ARG A 116 2.87 1.76 -12.00
N ILE A 117 2.87 0.88 -11.02
CA ILE A 117 3.42 -0.46 -11.09
C ILE A 117 2.37 -1.46 -10.61
N ASP A 118 2.57 -2.74 -10.91
CA ASP A 118 1.65 -3.79 -10.50
C ASP A 118 1.43 -3.81 -8.99
N GLY A 119 0.17 -3.91 -8.59
CA GLY A 119 -0.31 -3.95 -7.21
C GLY A 119 -0.69 -5.36 -6.74
N GLY A 120 -1.42 -5.41 -5.63
CA GLY A 120 -1.67 -6.65 -4.88
C GLY A 120 -3.03 -7.31 -5.08
N GLN A 121 -3.89 -6.82 -5.98
CA GLN A 121 -5.08 -7.59 -6.36
C GLN A 121 -4.70 -8.67 -7.39
N ALA A 122 -3.78 -9.55 -6.97
CA ALA A 122 -3.25 -10.68 -7.69
C ALA A 122 -2.75 -11.76 -6.72
N GLU A 123 -2.35 -12.92 -7.24
CA GLU A 123 -1.75 -13.98 -6.42
C GLU A 123 -0.36 -13.62 -5.88
N TYR A 124 0.40 -12.80 -6.60
CA TYR A 124 1.74 -12.34 -6.22
C TYR A 124 1.94 -10.87 -6.56
N VAL A 125 2.75 -10.20 -5.76
CA VAL A 125 3.16 -8.82 -5.98
C VAL A 125 4.65 -8.65 -5.74
N ARG A 126 5.32 -7.82 -6.57
CA ARG A 126 6.66 -7.34 -6.31
C ARG A 126 6.57 -6.06 -5.48
N VAL A 127 7.22 -6.05 -4.34
CA VAL A 127 7.31 -4.89 -3.46
C VAL A 127 8.70 -4.29 -3.57
N PRO A 128 8.86 -3.11 -4.19
CA PRO A 128 10.13 -2.41 -4.22
C PRO A 128 10.45 -1.83 -2.83
N TYR A 129 11.74 -1.64 -2.54
CA TYR A 129 12.21 -1.12 -1.25
C TYR A 129 11.62 -1.90 -0.06
N ALA A 130 11.65 -3.23 -0.15
CA ALA A 130 10.96 -4.13 0.77
C ALA A 130 11.45 -4.01 2.23
N GLU A 131 12.69 -3.52 2.44
CA GLU A 131 13.19 -3.24 3.79
C GLU A 131 12.34 -2.21 4.54
N GLN A 132 11.79 -1.21 3.83
CA GLN A 132 10.87 -0.21 4.36
C GLN A 132 9.40 -0.57 4.11
N GLY A 133 9.14 -1.25 2.98
CA GLY A 133 7.79 -1.53 2.47
C GLY A 133 7.07 -2.69 3.16
N LEU A 134 7.78 -3.55 3.89
CA LEU A 134 7.22 -4.74 4.55
C LEU A 134 7.33 -4.66 6.06
N ASN A 135 6.28 -5.10 6.76
CA ASN A 135 6.28 -5.26 8.21
C ASN A 135 5.75 -6.65 8.57
N LYS A 136 6.47 -7.36 9.46
CA LYS A 136 6.01 -8.65 9.97
C LYS A 136 4.71 -8.50 10.75
N ILE A 137 3.79 -9.41 10.49
CA ILE A 137 2.55 -9.52 11.26
C ILE A 137 2.83 -10.40 12.48
N PRO A 138 2.59 -9.91 13.71
CA PRO A 138 2.70 -10.73 14.90
C PRO A 138 1.73 -11.94 14.85
N ASP A 139 2.11 -13.07 15.46
CA ASP A 139 1.30 -14.29 15.44
C ASP A 139 -0.09 -14.10 16.09
N SER A 140 -0.21 -13.16 17.02
CA SER A 140 -1.47 -12.81 17.68
C SER A 140 -2.42 -11.97 16.82
N VAL A 141 -1.97 -11.47 15.64
CA VAL A 141 -2.76 -10.62 14.74
C VAL A 141 -3.19 -11.44 13.54
N THR A 142 -4.48 -11.38 13.20
CA THR A 142 -5.02 -12.06 12.01
C THR A 142 -4.69 -11.28 10.75
N ASP A 143 -4.77 -11.94 9.58
CA ASP A 143 -4.54 -11.28 8.29
C ASP A 143 -5.59 -10.18 8.04
N GLU A 144 -6.84 -10.40 8.44
CA GLU A 144 -7.92 -9.41 8.31
C GLU A 144 -7.65 -8.15 9.14
N ALA A 145 -7.17 -8.30 10.37
CA ALA A 145 -6.81 -7.14 11.21
C ALA A 145 -5.57 -6.42 10.66
N ALA A 146 -4.56 -7.17 10.19
CA ALA A 146 -3.33 -6.63 9.64
C ALA A 146 -3.55 -5.91 8.31
N LEU A 147 -4.52 -6.34 7.48
CA LEU A 147 -4.84 -5.74 6.19
C LEU A 147 -5.14 -4.23 6.31
N PHE A 148 -5.89 -3.85 7.33
CA PHE A 148 -6.28 -2.45 7.54
C PHE A 148 -5.15 -1.56 8.09
N VAL A 149 -4.02 -2.15 8.52
CA VAL A 149 -2.89 -1.38 9.07
C VAL A 149 -2.16 -0.59 7.98
N GLY A 150 -2.01 -1.17 6.78
CA GLY A 150 -1.17 -0.63 5.71
C GLY A 150 -1.62 0.74 5.18
N ASP A 151 -2.93 0.99 5.10
CA ASP A 151 -3.50 2.25 4.61
C ASP A 151 -4.51 2.84 5.59
N VAL A 152 -5.64 2.17 5.78
CA VAL A 152 -6.82 2.75 6.45
C VAL A 152 -6.50 3.20 7.88
N LEU A 153 -5.82 2.35 8.66
CA LEU A 153 -5.46 2.68 10.04
C LEU A 153 -4.35 3.74 10.10
N ALA A 154 -3.32 3.61 9.26
CA ALA A 154 -2.22 4.57 9.16
C ALA A 154 -2.73 5.97 8.78
N THR A 155 -3.61 6.05 7.77
CA THR A 155 -4.25 7.29 7.33
C THR A 155 -5.13 7.89 8.43
N GLY A 156 -5.92 7.07 9.10
CA GLY A 156 -6.75 7.49 10.23
C GLY A 156 -5.93 8.02 11.42
N PHE A 157 -4.81 7.36 11.73
CA PHE A 157 -3.88 7.78 12.78
C PHE A 157 -3.21 9.12 12.44
N LEU A 158 -2.69 9.28 11.24
CA LEU A 158 -2.07 10.53 10.79
C LEU A 158 -3.07 11.69 10.80
N GLY A 159 -4.26 11.47 10.25
CA GLY A 159 -5.33 12.47 10.30
C GLY A 159 -5.70 12.87 11.73
N GLY A 160 -5.74 11.91 12.66
CA GLY A 160 -5.99 12.17 14.08
C GLY A 160 -4.86 12.95 14.76
N ALA A 161 -3.61 12.69 14.45
CA ALA A 161 -2.45 13.41 14.97
C ALA A 161 -2.45 14.88 14.51
N ASP A 162 -2.66 15.13 13.20
CA ASP A 162 -2.77 16.48 12.62
C ASP A 162 -3.89 17.32 13.25
N PHE A 163 -5.02 16.68 13.60
CA PHE A 163 -6.14 17.38 14.24
C PHE A 163 -5.90 17.74 15.71
N ARG A 164 -5.01 17.03 16.42
CA ARG A 164 -4.64 17.41 17.80
C ARG A 164 -3.84 18.71 17.85
N ASP A 165 -3.00 18.94 16.86
CA ASP A 165 -2.14 20.13 16.79
C ASP A 165 -2.92 21.39 16.35
N ARG A 166 -4.01 21.22 15.60
CA ARG A 166 -4.85 22.33 15.12
C ARG A 166 -6.04 22.63 16.03
N ARG A 167 -5.81 23.03 17.28
CA ARG A 167 -6.89 23.49 18.19
C ARG A 167 -7.57 24.81 17.76
N ARG A 168 -7.36 25.30 16.54
CA ARG A 168 -7.94 26.54 16.03
C ARG A 168 -8.67 26.33 14.70
N GLY A 169 -9.94 25.98 14.74
CA GLY A 169 -10.95 26.53 13.83
C GLY A 169 -11.43 25.71 12.65
N TYR A 170 -10.71 24.71 12.09
CA TYR A 170 -11.15 24.01 10.84
C TYR A 170 -11.60 22.55 11.01
N GLY A 171 -11.62 22.02 12.21
CA GLY A 171 -11.81 20.58 12.50
C GLY A 171 -13.24 20.04 12.40
N ARG A 172 -14.27 20.82 12.09
CA ARG A 172 -15.67 20.35 12.18
C ARG A 172 -16.21 19.62 10.96
N HIS A 173 -15.70 19.86 9.77
CA HIS A 173 -16.26 19.27 8.54
C HIS A 173 -15.70 17.89 8.16
N TYR A 174 -14.47 17.54 8.56
CA TYR A 174 -13.86 16.24 8.25
C TYR A 174 -14.35 15.09 9.17
N ARG A 175 -14.96 15.42 10.30
CA ARG A 175 -15.40 14.46 11.33
C ARG A 175 -16.51 13.50 10.92
N ARG A 176 -17.14 13.64 9.78
CA ARG A 176 -18.44 12.95 9.55
C ARG A 176 -18.48 11.87 8.49
N ARG A 177 -17.44 11.62 7.68
CA ARG A 177 -17.69 10.70 6.57
C ARG A 177 -16.82 9.43 6.43
N THR A 178 -15.60 9.34 6.89
CA THR A 178 -14.84 8.08 6.77
C THR A 178 -13.74 7.96 7.83
N TYR A 179 -13.01 9.04 8.10
CA TYR A 179 -11.90 9.04 9.05
C TYR A 179 -12.34 9.21 10.52
N GLY A 180 -13.51 9.74 10.78
CA GLY A 180 -14.02 9.99 12.14
C GLY A 180 -14.26 8.72 12.93
N ASN A 181 -14.72 7.64 12.29
CA ASN A 181 -14.96 6.37 12.96
C ASN A 181 -13.66 5.62 13.24
N LEU A 182 -12.66 5.74 12.35
CA LEU A 182 -11.34 5.14 12.55
C LEU A 182 -10.53 5.84 13.64
N TYR A 183 -10.65 7.17 13.73
CA TYR A 183 -10.01 7.95 14.80
C TYR A 183 -10.56 7.58 16.18
N ALA A 184 -11.86 7.35 16.29
CA ALA A 184 -12.46 6.86 17.53
C ALA A 184 -11.89 5.48 17.92
N PHE A 185 -11.78 4.55 16.96
CA PHE A 185 -11.21 3.21 17.19
C PHE A 185 -9.74 3.26 17.65
N VAL A 186 -8.90 4.12 17.06
CA VAL A 186 -7.48 4.28 17.45
C VAL A 186 -7.34 4.98 18.80
N ARG A 187 -8.29 5.82 19.19
CA ARG A 187 -8.26 6.53 20.48
C ARG A 187 -8.60 5.64 21.66
N ASP A 188 -9.45 4.65 21.43
CA ASP A 188 -10.02 3.80 22.48
C ASP A 188 -9.31 2.42 22.57
N ALA A 189 -8.31 2.17 21.69
CA ALA A 189 -7.42 1.00 21.70
C ALA A 189 -6.06 1.35 22.35
#